data_79ce71eb34069e579137cae426911fad
#
_entry.id   79ce71eb34069e579137cae426911fad
#
_cell.length_a   1.000
_cell.length_b   1.000
_cell.length_c   1.000
_cell.angle_alpha   90.00
_cell.angle_beta   90.00
_cell.angle_gamma   90.00
#
_symmetry.space_group_name_H-M   'P 1'
#
loop_
_entity.id
_entity.type
_entity.pdbx_description
1 polymer ?
#
loop_
_entity_poly.entity_id
_entity_poly.type
_entity_poly.pdbx_seq_one_letter_code
_entity_poly.pdbx_strand_id
1 'polypeptide(L)'
;MEVVELTKSLISCPSVTPNNEGVLDLLQKELTDMGFTCNRYLFSDTDTPDVDNLFAKIGSGAPHLCFGGHTDVVPVGDENAWNSNPFEATEKNGKLYGRGASDMKSAIAAFVSAVREYLENNEMKGTISLLITNDEEGPAINGTRKVLEEIYKNGEKIDSCLVGEPTCTSNLGCLLYTSPSPRDLST
;
A
#
# COMPACT_ATOMS: atom_id res chain seq x y z
N MET A 1 8.01 13.44 -5.28
CA MET A 1 9.19 12.99 -4.49
C MET A 1 9.84 11.81 -5.22
N GLU A 2 11.15 11.68 -5.19
CA GLU A 2 11.85 10.52 -5.79
C GLU A 2 11.51 9.22 -5.03
N VAL A 3 11.58 8.08 -5.73
CA VAL A 3 11.11 6.78 -5.21
C VAL A 3 11.76 6.39 -3.88
N VAL A 4 13.06 6.57 -3.74
CA VAL A 4 13.80 6.22 -2.51
C VAL A 4 13.39 7.14 -1.37
N GLU A 5 13.26 8.43 -1.62
CA GLU A 5 12.86 9.41 -0.60
C GLU A 5 11.39 9.22 -0.16
N LEU A 6 10.50 8.88 -1.09
CA LEU A 6 9.12 8.54 -0.74
C LEU A 6 9.07 7.26 0.10
N THR A 7 9.85 6.24 -0.27
CA THR A 7 9.95 5.01 0.53
C THR A 7 10.44 5.28 1.95
N LYS A 8 11.50 6.09 2.11
CA LYS A 8 12.02 6.50 3.42
C LYS A 8 10.96 7.23 4.25
N SER A 9 10.25 8.16 3.62
CA SER A 9 9.18 8.93 4.27
C SER A 9 8.04 8.03 4.72
N LEU A 10 7.63 7.04 3.91
CA LEU A 10 6.61 6.06 4.30
C LEU A 10 7.10 5.15 5.45
N ILE A 11 8.37 4.73 5.43
CA ILE A 11 8.96 3.91 6.51
C ILE A 11 8.99 4.70 7.83
N SER A 12 9.26 6.02 7.78
CA SER A 12 9.33 6.85 8.99
C SER A 12 7.99 7.04 9.71
N CYS A 13 6.88 6.65 9.09
CA CYS A 13 5.59 6.55 9.74
C CYS A 13 5.45 5.14 10.35
N PRO A 14 5.48 4.99 11.71
CA PRO A 14 5.46 3.67 12.36
C PRO A 14 4.04 3.08 12.40
N SER A 15 3.46 2.87 11.25
CA SER A 15 2.08 2.42 11.02
C SER A 15 1.90 0.93 11.36
N VAL A 16 2.23 0.55 12.60
CA VAL A 16 1.97 -0.81 13.10
C VAL A 16 0.47 -1.02 13.18
N THR A 17 -0.01 -2.08 12.48
CA THR A 17 -1.45 -2.35 12.34
C THR A 17 -2.19 -2.27 13.70
N PRO A 18 -3.34 -1.61 13.79
CA PRO A 18 -4.11 -0.91 12.77
C PRO A 18 -3.85 0.60 12.68
N ASN A 19 -2.76 1.10 13.27
CA ASN A 19 -2.47 2.52 13.41
C ASN A 19 -2.00 3.13 12.09
N ASN A 20 -2.48 4.34 11.78
CA ASN A 20 -2.11 5.08 10.58
C ASN A 20 -0.78 5.85 10.76
N GLU A 21 -0.56 6.48 11.92
CA GLU A 21 0.65 7.25 12.25
C GLU A 21 1.07 8.26 11.16
N GLY A 22 0.07 8.83 10.45
CA GLY A 22 0.28 9.85 9.41
C GLY A 22 0.71 9.31 8.04
N VAL A 23 0.87 8.01 7.85
CA VAL A 23 1.33 7.43 6.58
C VAL A 23 0.35 7.69 5.43
N LEU A 24 -0.96 7.61 5.69
CA LEU A 24 -1.97 7.92 4.67
C LEU A 24 -2.08 9.42 4.40
N ASP A 25 -1.79 10.29 5.38
CA ASP A 25 -1.79 11.74 5.18
C ASP A 25 -0.62 12.15 4.27
N LEU A 26 0.56 11.56 4.48
CA LEU A 26 1.72 11.72 3.63
C LEU A 26 1.42 11.27 2.19
N LEU A 27 0.87 10.06 2.04
CA LEU A 27 0.55 9.50 0.73
C LEU A 27 -0.55 10.30 0.02
N GLN A 28 -1.60 10.70 0.75
CA GLN A 28 -2.67 11.56 0.22
C GLN A 28 -2.12 12.88 -0.28
N LYS A 29 -1.22 13.52 0.48
CA LYS A 29 -0.58 14.77 0.05
C LYS A 29 0.18 14.58 -1.25
N GLU A 30 1.02 13.55 -1.33
CA GLU A 30 1.82 13.24 -2.51
C GLU A 30 0.96 13.01 -3.76
N LEU A 31 -0.14 12.25 -3.62
CA LEU A 31 -1.08 11.98 -4.70
C LEU A 31 -1.90 13.22 -5.08
N THR A 32 -2.31 14.04 -4.11
CA THR A 32 -3.02 15.29 -4.38
C THR A 32 -2.15 16.27 -5.16
N ASP A 33 -0.86 16.37 -4.82
CA ASP A 33 0.11 17.21 -5.54
C ASP A 33 0.33 16.73 -6.99
N MET A 34 0.02 15.45 -7.29
CA MET A 34 0.01 14.88 -8.65
C MET A 34 -1.32 15.04 -9.38
N GLY A 35 -2.35 15.61 -8.74
CA GLY A 35 -3.67 15.83 -9.33
C GLY A 35 -4.70 14.73 -9.09
N PHE A 36 -4.41 13.78 -8.20
CA PHE A 36 -5.39 12.77 -7.81
C PHE A 36 -6.51 13.38 -6.93
N THR A 37 -7.72 12.89 -7.15
CA THR A 37 -8.82 13.04 -6.18
C THR A 37 -8.71 11.94 -5.15
N CYS A 38 -8.56 12.31 -3.88
CA CYS A 38 -8.32 11.40 -2.76
C CYS A 38 -9.54 11.34 -1.85
N ASN A 39 -10.02 10.15 -1.53
CA ASN A 39 -11.10 9.90 -0.59
C ASN A 39 -10.60 8.99 0.55
N ARG A 40 -10.90 9.39 1.79
CA ARG A 40 -10.60 8.60 2.99
C ARG A 40 -11.84 7.83 3.42
N TYR A 41 -11.65 6.59 3.82
CA TYR A 41 -12.71 5.69 4.29
C TYR A 41 -12.33 5.14 5.66
N LEU A 42 -13.00 5.63 6.69
CA LEU A 42 -12.87 5.09 8.04
C LEU A 42 -13.95 4.02 8.24
N PHE A 43 -13.52 2.80 8.48
CA PHE A 43 -14.42 1.69 8.75
C PHE A 43 -14.21 1.13 10.15
N SER A 44 -15.32 0.73 10.76
CA SER A 44 -15.39 0.09 12.06
C SER A 44 -16.24 -1.17 11.96
N ASP A 45 -16.05 -2.10 12.88
CA ASP A 45 -16.92 -3.25 13.08
C ASP A 45 -16.91 -3.65 14.55
N THR A 46 -17.87 -4.49 14.96
CA THR A 46 -17.95 -4.98 16.33
C THR A 46 -16.66 -5.72 16.70
N ASP A 47 -16.07 -5.37 17.83
CA ASP A 47 -14.85 -5.96 18.40
C ASP A 47 -13.60 -5.85 17.51
N THR A 48 -13.60 -4.90 16.57
CA THR A 48 -12.42 -4.60 15.75
C THR A 48 -12.03 -3.13 15.85
N PRO A 49 -10.74 -2.79 15.70
CA PRO A 49 -10.32 -1.39 15.68
C PRO A 49 -10.85 -0.66 14.44
N ASP A 50 -10.99 0.64 14.58
CA ASP A 50 -11.25 1.53 13.46
C ASP A 50 -10.04 1.55 12.52
N VAL A 51 -10.29 1.46 11.23
CA VAL A 51 -9.25 1.46 10.20
C VAL A 51 -9.51 2.54 9.18
N ASP A 52 -8.49 3.33 8.93
CA ASP A 52 -8.50 4.35 7.91
C ASP A 52 -7.90 3.81 6.61
N ASN A 53 -8.56 4.10 5.49
CA ASN A 53 -8.19 3.63 4.17
C ASN A 53 -8.17 4.80 3.18
N LEU A 54 -7.41 4.68 2.10
CA LEU A 54 -7.32 5.68 1.05
C LEU A 54 -7.69 5.08 -0.31
N PHE A 55 -8.63 5.73 -1.00
CA PHE A 55 -8.83 5.52 -2.43
C PHE A 55 -8.53 6.82 -3.17
N ALA A 56 -7.54 6.79 -4.04
CA ALA A 56 -7.12 7.93 -4.84
C ALA A 56 -7.26 7.62 -6.32
N LYS A 57 -7.77 8.58 -7.11
CA LYS A 57 -8.06 8.37 -8.53
C LYS A 57 -7.68 9.59 -9.37
N ILE A 58 -7.10 9.35 -10.56
CA ILE A 58 -6.84 10.34 -11.59
C ILE A 58 -7.33 9.84 -12.95
N GLY A 59 -7.78 10.75 -13.80
CA GLY A 59 -8.36 10.43 -15.11
C GLY A 59 -9.83 10.02 -15.02
N SER A 60 -10.37 9.53 -16.13
CA SER A 60 -11.77 9.09 -16.23
C SER A 60 -11.96 8.09 -17.37
N GLY A 61 -12.97 7.22 -17.21
CA GLY A 61 -13.31 6.20 -18.21
C GLY A 61 -12.37 4.99 -18.20
N ALA A 62 -12.59 4.12 -19.18
CA ALA A 62 -11.81 2.90 -19.36
C ALA A 62 -10.60 3.12 -20.29
N PRO A 63 -9.53 2.32 -20.14
CA PRO A 63 -9.34 1.29 -19.10
C PRO A 63 -9.06 1.89 -17.73
N HIS A 64 -9.47 1.19 -16.66
CA HIS A 64 -9.21 1.58 -15.28
C HIS A 64 -8.24 0.58 -14.64
N LEU A 65 -7.00 1.02 -14.40
CA LEU A 65 -5.98 0.30 -13.66
C LEU A 65 -6.00 0.74 -12.19
N CYS A 66 -6.15 -0.20 -11.28
CA CYS A 66 -6.03 0.04 -9.85
C CYS A 66 -4.73 -0.59 -9.31
N PHE A 67 -4.01 0.13 -8.47
CA PHE A 67 -2.97 -0.44 -7.62
C PHE A 67 -3.58 -0.75 -6.25
N GLY A 68 -3.46 -2.01 -5.81
CA GLY A 68 -3.86 -2.44 -4.47
C GLY A 68 -2.64 -2.63 -3.58
N GLY A 69 -2.73 -2.15 -2.33
CA GLY A 69 -1.68 -2.32 -1.36
C GLY A 69 -2.06 -1.87 0.04
N HIS A 70 -1.09 -1.96 0.96
CA HIS A 70 -1.25 -1.58 2.35
C HIS A 70 -0.07 -0.75 2.87
N THR A 71 -0.34 0.07 3.87
CA THR A 71 0.67 0.87 4.54
C THR A 71 0.90 0.45 5.99
N ASP A 72 0.02 -0.37 6.55
CA ASP A 72 0.25 -0.99 7.84
C ASP A 72 1.37 -2.02 7.77
N VAL A 73 1.98 -2.26 8.91
CA VAL A 73 3.10 -3.19 9.07
C VAL A 73 2.93 -4.00 10.35
N VAL A 74 3.48 -5.22 10.36
CA VAL A 74 3.54 -6.02 11.58
C VAL A 74 4.46 -5.39 12.64
N PRO A 75 4.28 -5.70 13.93
CA PRO A 75 5.19 -5.28 14.98
C PRO A 75 6.65 -5.64 14.68
N VAL A 76 7.57 -4.81 15.15
CA VAL A 76 9.02 -4.96 14.86
C VAL A 76 9.65 -6.21 15.50
N GLY A 77 8.99 -6.82 16.47
CA GLY A 77 9.53 -7.94 17.24
C GLY A 77 10.59 -7.47 18.25
N ASP A 78 11.65 -8.24 18.42
CA ASP A 78 12.77 -7.86 19.28
C ASP A 78 13.58 -6.73 18.65
N GLU A 79 13.49 -5.54 19.20
CA GLU A 79 14.21 -4.34 18.73
C GLU A 79 15.72 -4.52 18.78
N ASN A 80 16.26 -5.34 19.68
CA ASN A 80 17.69 -5.61 19.77
C ASN A 80 18.21 -6.48 18.61
N ALA A 81 17.33 -7.15 17.89
CA ALA A 81 17.67 -7.92 16.70
C ALA A 81 17.87 -7.04 15.45
N TRP A 82 17.49 -5.76 15.52
CA TRP A 82 17.67 -4.82 14.41
C TRP A 82 19.06 -4.17 14.47
N ASN A 83 19.68 -4.02 13.29
CA ASN A 83 20.98 -3.32 13.16
C ASN A 83 20.83 -1.78 13.11
N SER A 84 19.61 -1.27 12.97
CA SER A 84 19.25 0.14 12.94
C SER A 84 17.80 0.29 13.40
N ASN A 85 17.38 1.50 13.73
CA ASN A 85 15.97 1.75 14.07
C ASN A 85 15.05 1.29 12.92
N PRO A 86 14.06 0.40 13.18
CA PRO A 86 13.18 -0.14 12.13
C PRO A 86 12.36 0.92 11.39
N PHE A 87 12.13 2.08 11.98
CA PHE A 87 11.40 3.19 11.38
C PHE A 87 12.30 4.35 10.91
N GLU A 88 13.61 4.14 10.90
CA GLU A 88 14.59 5.02 10.27
C GLU A 88 15.24 4.30 9.09
N ALA A 89 14.72 4.56 7.88
CA ALA A 89 15.18 3.89 6.68
C ALA A 89 16.69 4.06 6.46
N THR A 90 17.43 2.97 6.47
CA THR A 90 18.89 2.96 6.36
C THR A 90 19.33 2.41 5.02
N GLU A 91 20.10 3.21 4.27
CA GLU A 91 20.74 2.74 3.05
C GLU A 91 22.09 2.10 3.37
N LYS A 92 22.28 0.86 2.91
CA LYS A 92 23.54 0.14 3.06
C LYS A 92 23.75 -0.83 1.90
N ASN A 93 24.92 -0.74 1.26
CA ASN A 93 25.32 -1.64 0.15
C ASN A 93 24.27 -1.67 -0.99
N GLY A 94 23.71 -0.53 -1.37
CA GLY A 94 22.70 -0.42 -2.42
C GLY A 94 21.34 -1.02 -2.08
N LYS A 95 21.05 -1.25 -0.80
CA LYS A 95 19.78 -1.73 -0.28
C LYS A 95 19.23 -0.76 0.76
N LEU A 96 17.91 -0.67 0.83
CA LEU A 96 17.18 0.09 1.84
C LEU A 96 16.64 -0.88 2.90
N TYR A 97 16.93 -0.57 4.16
CA TYR A 97 16.49 -1.36 5.31
C TYR A 97 15.52 -0.56 6.15
N GLY A 98 14.47 -1.21 6.63
CA GLY A 98 13.45 -0.65 7.51
C GLY A 98 12.20 -1.54 7.56
N ARG A 99 11.36 -1.39 8.60
CA ARG A 99 10.10 -2.11 8.69
C ARG A 99 9.15 -1.61 7.59
N GLY A 100 8.57 -2.54 6.81
CA GLY A 100 7.73 -2.20 5.67
C GLY A 100 8.51 -1.84 4.39
N ALA A 101 9.86 -1.89 4.39
CA ALA A 101 10.64 -1.61 3.19
C ALA A 101 10.33 -2.61 2.07
N SER A 102 10.25 -3.90 2.36
CA SER A 102 9.92 -4.94 1.38
C SER A 102 8.42 -5.16 1.27
N ASP A 103 7.71 -5.09 2.38
CA ASP A 103 6.29 -5.36 2.53
C ASP A 103 5.60 -4.15 3.17
N MET A 104 4.90 -3.29 2.40
CA MET A 104 5.07 -3.17 0.94
C MET A 104 5.24 -1.69 0.53
N LYS A 105 5.75 -0.84 1.47
CA LYS A 105 5.88 0.62 1.28
C LYS A 105 6.74 1.00 0.06
N SER A 106 7.77 0.18 -0.29
CA SER A 106 8.58 0.45 -1.49
C SER A 106 7.81 0.20 -2.79
N ALA A 107 6.91 -0.79 -2.81
CA ALA A 107 6.08 -1.05 -3.98
C ALA A 107 5.09 0.09 -4.23
N ILE A 108 4.50 0.66 -3.15
CA ILE A 108 3.67 1.86 -3.24
C ILE A 108 4.48 3.03 -3.81
N ALA A 109 5.66 3.29 -3.25
CA ALA A 109 6.52 4.39 -3.70
C ALA A 109 6.95 4.22 -5.16
N ALA A 110 7.27 2.97 -5.58
CA ALA A 110 7.63 2.67 -6.96
C ALA A 110 6.46 2.93 -7.92
N PHE A 111 5.25 2.49 -7.56
CA PHE A 111 4.06 2.75 -8.38
C PHE A 111 3.75 4.25 -8.48
N VAL A 112 3.77 4.97 -7.36
CA VAL A 112 3.54 6.44 -7.35
C VAL A 112 4.56 7.16 -8.22
N SER A 113 5.84 6.77 -8.13
CA SER A 113 6.90 7.37 -8.95
C SER A 113 6.73 7.07 -10.44
N ALA A 114 6.36 5.84 -10.79
CA ALA A 114 6.09 5.45 -12.18
C ALA A 114 4.89 6.23 -12.76
N VAL A 115 3.82 6.39 -11.99
CA VAL A 115 2.67 7.20 -12.41
C VAL A 115 3.04 8.66 -12.57
N ARG A 116 3.87 9.23 -11.69
CA ARG A 116 4.38 10.61 -11.83
C ARG A 116 5.13 10.77 -13.14
N GLU A 117 6.10 9.90 -13.42
CA GLU A 117 6.87 9.93 -14.67
C GLU A 117 5.95 9.80 -15.90
N TYR A 118 4.93 8.94 -15.80
CA TYR A 118 3.95 8.79 -16.87
C TYR A 118 3.17 10.10 -17.12
N LEU A 119 2.68 10.74 -16.07
CA LEU A 119 1.89 11.98 -16.16
C LEU A 119 2.72 13.19 -16.66
N GLU A 120 4.02 13.21 -16.36
CA GLU A 120 4.93 14.26 -16.84
C GLU A 120 5.21 14.13 -18.36
N ASN A 121 5.13 12.93 -18.91
CA ASN A 121 5.52 12.64 -20.29
C ASN A 121 4.36 12.25 -21.21
N ASN A 122 3.15 12.07 -20.68
CA ASN A 122 2.01 11.58 -21.46
C ASN A 122 0.71 12.27 -21.06
N GLU A 123 -0.23 12.32 -21.99
CA GLU A 123 -1.62 12.63 -21.69
C GLU A 123 -2.29 11.45 -20.99
N MET A 124 -3.04 11.72 -19.93
CA MET A 124 -3.79 10.69 -19.21
C MET A 124 -4.90 10.12 -20.09
N LYS A 125 -4.91 8.80 -20.28
CA LYS A 125 -5.95 8.05 -20.99
C LYS A 125 -6.51 6.97 -20.07
N GLY A 126 -7.85 6.96 -19.90
CA GLY A 126 -8.51 6.07 -18.94
C GLY A 126 -8.33 6.54 -17.50
N THR A 127 -8.27 5.62 -16.58
CA THR A 127 -8.23 5.89 -15.13
C THR A 127 -7.09 5.13 -14.47
N ILE A 128 -6.36 5.79 -13.58
CA ILE A 128 -5.43 5.16 -12.65
C ILE A 128 -5.93 5.42 -11.24
N SER A 129 -5.97 4.40 -10.41
CA SER A 129 -6.33 4.54 -8.99
C SER A 129 -5.37 3.76 -8.08
N LEU A 130 -5.35 4.18 -6.81
CA LEU A 130 -4.72 3.46 -5.71
C LEU A 130 -5.78 3.18 -4.66
N LEU A 131 -5.85 1.93 -4.20
CA LEU A 131 -6.61 1.51 -3.05
C LEU A 131 -5.61 1.03 -2.00
N ILE A 132 -5.47 1.80 -0.93
CA ILE A 132 -4.49 1.55 0.14
C ILE A 132 -5.23 1.37 1.45
N THR A 133 -4.98 0.23 2.10
CA THR A 133 -5.54 -0.09 3.42
C THR A 133 -4.48 0.03 4.53
N ASN A 134 -4.96 0.15 5.77
CA ASN A 134 -4.18 -0.01 6.99
C ASN A 134 -4.65 -1.23 7.81
N ASP A 135 -5.22 -2.25 7.17
CA ASP A 135 -5.70 -3.49 7.79
C ASP A 135 -5.48 -4.70 6.87
N GLU A 136 -4.27 -4.83 6.35
CA GLU A 136 -3.85 -6.05 5.64
C GLU A 136 -3.15 -7.02 6.60
N GLU A 137 -2.21 -6.51 7.40
CA GLU A 137 -1.40 -7.24 8.37
C GLU A 137 -2.13 -7.53 9.71
N GLY A 138 -3.39 -7.15 9.79
CA GLY A 138 -4.26 -7.32 10.95
C GLY A 138 -5.43 -8.28 10.67
N PRO A 139 -6.61 -8.01 11.25
CA PRO A 139 -7.80 -8.83 11.02
C PRO A 139 -8.32 -8.84 9.59
N ALA A 140 -7.94 -7.86 8.75
CA ALA A 140 -8.37 -7.66 7.36
C ALA A 140 -9.91 -7.52 7.21
N ILE A 141 -10.58 -6.94 8.22
CA ILE A 141 -12.05 -6.78 8.25
C ILE A 141 -12.46 -5.40 7.76
N ASN A 142 -11.75 -4.35 8.21
CA ASN A 142 -12.09 -2.95 7.96
C ASN A 142 -11.27 -2.33 6.81
N GLY A 143 -10.62 -3.16 5.99
CA GLY A 143 -9.71 -2.77 4.91
C GLY A 143 -10.31 -2.85 3.51
N THR A 144 -9.51 -3.37 2.59
CA THR A 144 -9.72 -3.45 1.14
C THR A 144 -11.12 -3.86 0.72
N ARG A 145 -11.70 -4.89 1.37
CA ARG A 145 -13.03 -5.38 1.03
C ARG A 145 -14.11 -4.31 1.19
N LYS A 146 -14.12 -3.61 2.33
CA LYS A 146 -15.11 -2.56 2.60
C LYS A 146 -14.95 -1.36 1.67
N VAL A 147 -13.71 -1.00 1.35
CA VAL A 147 -13.44 0.06 0.35
C VAL A 147 -13.99 -0.35 -1.01
N LEU A 148 -13.74 -1.57 -1.48
CA LEU A 148 -14.26 -2.06 -2.76
C LEU A 148 -15.79 -2.05 -2.79
N GLU A 149 -16.45 -2.53 -1.72
CA GLU A 149 -17.92 -2.50 -1.62
C GLU A 149 -18.46 -1.06 -1.74
N GLU A 150 -17.78 -0.09 -1.14
CA GLU A 150 -18.20 1.32 -1.16
C GLU A 150 -17.97 1.98 -2.51
N ILE A 151 -16.80 1.81 -3.12
CA ILE A 151 -16.50 2.43 -4.43
C ILE A 151 -17.37 1.82 -5.53
N TYR A 152 -17.67 0.52 -5.49
CA TYR A 152 -18.58 -0.11 -6.46
C TYR A 152 -20.03 0.35 -6.31
N LYS A 153 -20.52 0.59 -5.08
CA LYS A 153 -21.84 1.22 -4.85
C LYS A 153 -21.91 2.61 -5.49
N ASN A 154 -20.79 3.33 -5.49
CA ASN A 154 -20.67 4.65 -6.09
C ASN A 154 -20.38 4.62 -7.61
N GLY A 155 -20.45 3.45 -8.23
CA GLY A 155 -20.37 3.26 -9.68
C GLY A 155 -18.95 3.13 -10.24
N GLU A 156 -17.93 3.02 -9.41
CA GLU A 156 -16.58 2.73 -9.88
C GLU A 156 -16.52 1.32 -10.49
N LYS A 157 -15.73 1.19 -11.57
CA LYS A 157 -15.45 -0.09 -12.23
C LYS A 157 -13.96 -0.19 -12.48
N ILE A 158 -13.34 -1.20 -11.92
CA ILE A 158 -11.92 -1.48 -12.09
C ILE A 158 -11.78 -2.59 -13.14
N ASP A 159 -11.01 -2.34 -14.20
CA ASP A 159 -10.78 -3.32 -15.28
C ASP A 159 -9.61 -4.24 -14.95
N SER A 160 -8.58 -3.72 -14.27
CA SER A 160 -7.37 -4.46 -13.88
C SER A 160 -6.84 -3.98 -12.54
N CYS A 161 -6.27 -4.91 -11.77
CA CYS A 161 -5.61 -4.59 -10.52
C CYS A 161 -4.18 -5.13 -10.51
N LEU A 162 -3.24 -4.27 -10.13
CA LEU A 162 -1.88 -4.64 -9.78
C LEU A 162 -1.77 -4.63 -8.25
N VAL A 163 -1.48 -5.80 -7.67
CA VAL A 163 -1.23 -5.92 -6.23
C VAL A 163 0.28 -5.87 -6.02
N GLY A 164 0.73 -4.93 -5.19
CA GLY A 164 2.15 -4.62 -5.03
C GLY A 164 2.90 -5.48 -4.01
N GLU A 165 2.36 -6.64 -3.65
CA GLU A 165 2.97 -7.56 -2.68
C GLU A 165 4.34 -8.06 -3.11
N PRO A 166 5.28 -8.32 -2.17
CA PRO A 166 6.57 -8.85 -2.48
C PRO A 166 6.47 -10.23 -3.13
N THR A 167 7.25 -10.44 -4.18
CA THR A 167 7.30 -11.73 -4.89
C THR A 167 8.74 -12.18 -5.09
N CYS A 168 8.92 -13.49 -5.25
CA CYS A 168 10.23 -14.06 -5.52
C CYS A 168 10.67 -13.73 -6.96
N THR A 169 11.89 -13.19 -7.09
CA THR A 169 12.47 -12.83 -8.39
C THR A 169 13.03 -14.02 -9.17
N SER A 170 13.24 -15.15 -8.50
CA SER A 170 13.88 -16.34 -9.08
C SER A 170 12.88 -17.43 -9.48
N ASN A 171 11.83 -17.62 -8.66
CA ASN A 171 10.83 -18.67 -8.86
C ASN A 171 9.43 -18.07 -8.75
N LEU A 172 8.67 -18.12 -9.82
CA LEU A 172 7.28 -17.67 -9.81
C LEU A 172 6.46 -18.45 -8.77
N GLY A 173 5.73 -17.74 -7.91
CA GLY A 173 4.88 -18.35 -6.88
C GLY A 173 5.63 -18.89 -5.65
N CYS A 174 6.92 -18.72 -5.54
CA CYS A 174 7.74 -19.23 -4.44
C CYS A 174 7.23 -18.76 -3.05
N LEU A 175 6.82 -17.51 -2.90
CA LEU A 175 6.28 -16.98 -1.65
C LEU A 175 4.89 -17.57 -1.31
N LEU A 176 4.08 -17.89 -2.30
CA LEU A 176 2.78 -18.55 -2.09
C LEU A 176 2.93 -19.96 -1.54
N TYR A 177 4.06 -20.64 -1.83
CA TYR A 177 4.34 -21.98 -1.28
C TYR A 177 4.97 -21.95 0.11
N THR A 178 5.59 -20.85 0.51
CA THR A 178 6.32 -20.75 1.78
C THR A 178 5.50 -20.10 2.91
N SER A 179 4.36 -19.50 2.60
CA SER A 179 3.39 -19.00 3.56
C SER A 179 2.12 -19.85 3.49
N PRO A 180 2.03 -20.97 4.23
CA PRO A 180 0.81 -21.75 4.26
C PRO A 180 -0.32 -20.88 4.86
N SER A 181 -1.31 -20.59 4.04
CA SER A 181 -2.53 -19.95 4.52
C SER A 181 -3.24 -20.89 5.51
N PRO A 182 -3.92 -20.38 6.53
CA PRO A 182 -4.77 -21.22 7.40
C PRO A 182 -5.78 -22.08 6.63
N ARG A 183 -6.13 -21.70 5.39
CA ARG A 183 -6.99 -22.48 4.50
C ARG A 183 -6.29 -23.70 3.91
N ASP A 184 -4.96 -23.68 3.80
CA ASP A 184 -4.16 -24.79 3.26
C ASP A 184 -3.93 -25.90 4.29
N LEU A 185 -4.25 -25.63 5.56
CA LEU A 185 -4.17 -26.59 6.67
C LEU A 185 -5.48 -27.38 6.90
N SER A 186 -6.51 -27.16 6.08
CA SER A 186 -7.84 -27.76 6.22
C SER A 186 -8.10 -28.95 5.30
N THR A 187 -7.05 -29.59 4.77
CA THR A 187 -7.15 -30.86 3.99
C THR A 187 -6.62 -32.04 4.77
#